data_d28373f1fc055222c747958f048c054c
#
_entry.id   d28373f1fc055222c747958f048c054c
#
_cell.length_a   1.000
_cell.length_b   1.000
_cell.length_c   1.000
_cell.angle_alpha   90.00
_cell.angle_beta   90.00
_cell.angle_gamma   90.00
#
_symmetry.space_group_name_H-M   'P 1'
#
loop_
_entity.id
_entity.type
_entity.pdbx_description
1 polymer ?
#
loop_
_entity_poly.entity_id
_entity_poly.type
_entity_poly.pdbx_seq_one_letter_code
_entity_poly.pdbx_strand_id
1 'polypeptide(L)'
;MKLNIKNMVCRRCKMMVKSELENLGLHPISVELGEIEIQEECIDTLKDELIQKLYPLGLELIDDKQSIIIDKIKTLIVDSVHHSEEPLKTNLSDYISDQLHFNYHYLSNLFTEVHGTTIEHYFIAQKIERVK
;
A
#
# COMPACT_ATOMS: atom_id res chain seq x y z
N MET A 1 11.40 8.66 -3.34
CA MET A 1 10.66 7.62 -4.09
C MET A 1 9.94 6.71 -3.12
N LYS A 2 8.72 6.36 -3.46
CA LYS A 2 7.88 5.50 -2.62
C LYS A 2 7.73 4.13 -3.26
N LEU A 3 7.95 3.09 -2.47
CA LEU A 3 7.85 1.71 -2.92
C LEU A 3 6.75 0.98 -2.15
N ASN A 4 6.01 0.13 -2.84
CA ASN A 4 4.99 -0.72 -2.21
C ASN A 4 5.42 -2.17 -2.32
N ILE A 5 5.28 -2.90 -1.22
CA ILE A 5 5.72 -4.30 -1.11
C ILE A 5 4.57 -5.17 -0.62
N LYS A 6 4.33 -6.27 -1.33
CA LYS A 6 3.34 -7.27 -0.94
C LYS A 6 3.84 -8.13 0.22
N ASN A 7 2.89 -8.62 1.01
CA ASN A 7 3.14 -9.60 2.08
C ASN A 7 3.97 -9.09 3.25
N MET A 8 4.18 -7.79 3.34
CA MET A 8 4.89 -7.17 4.45
C MET A 8 3.91 -6.85 5.57
N VAL A 9 3.66 -7.84 6.43
CA VAL A 9 2.56 -7.77 7.40
C VAL A 9 2.99 -7.73 8.87
N CYS A 10 4.28 -7.75 9.15
CA CYS A 10 4.76 -7.75 10.54
C CYS A 10 5.98 -6.84 10.71
N ARG A 11 6.24 -6.49 11.97
CA ARG A 11 7.38 -5.62 12.30
C ARG A 11 8.71 -6.23 11.88
N ARG A 12 8.83 -7.55 11.97
CA ARG A 12 10.06 -8.26 11.56
C ARG A 12 10.35 -8.02 10.07
N CYS A 13 9.30 -8.02 9.24
CA CYS A 13 9.45 -7.74 7.82
C CYS A 13 9.96 -6.33 7.59
N LYS A 14 9.51 -5.35 8.37
CA LYS A 14 9.99 -3.96 8.27
C LYS A 14 11.49 -3.88 8.52
N MET A 15 11.98 -4.55 9.56
CA MET A 15 13.39 -4.55 9.89
C MET A 15 14.24 -5.24 8.82
N MET A 16 13.75 -6.36 8.31
CA MET A 16 14.46 -7.12 7.26
C MET A 16 14.57 -6.31 5.98
N VAL A 17 13.47 -5.66 5.57
CA VAL A 17 13.45 -4.83 4.38
C VAL A 17 14.39 -3.64 4.53
N LYS A 18 14.36 -2.97 5.68
CA LYS A 18 15.24 -1.85 5.95
C LYS A 18 16.71 -2.27 5.84
N SER A 19 17.06 -3.41 6.41
CA SER A 19 18.42 -3.95 6.34
C SER A 19 18.85 -4.22 4.91
N GLU A 20 17.97 -4.82 4.10
CA GLU A 20 18.28 -5.10 2.69
C GLU A 20 18.46 -3.81 1.88
N LEU A 21 17.63 -2.80 2.14
CA LEU A 21 17.76 -1.50 1.48
C LEU A 21 19.12 -0.85 1.80
N GLU A 22 19.52 -0.90 3.06
CA GLU A 22 20.80 -0.35 3.49
C GLU A 22 21.96 -1.11 2.87
N ASN A 23 21.86 -2.43 2.75
CA ASN A 23 22.87 -3.27 2.12
C ASN A 23 23.05 -2.94 0.63
N LEU A 24 22.00 -2.48 -0.03
CA LEU A 24 22.05 -2.06 -1.42
C LEU A 24 22.53 -0.61 -1.60
N GLY A 25 22.81 0.09 -0.51
CA GLY A 25 23.24 1.47 -0.55
C GLY A 25 22.10 2.48 -0.66
N LEU A 26 20.87 2.03 -0.46
CA LEU A 26 19.72 2.91 -0.45
C LEU A 26 19.51 3.52 0.93
N HIS A 27 18.85 4.68 0.97
CA HIS A 27 18.65 5.43 2.22
C HIS A 27 17.17 5.51 2.54
N PRO A 28 16.63 4.56 3.33
CA PRO A 28 15.21 4.61 3.69
C PRO A 28 14.91 5.78 4.62
N ILE A 29 13.90 6.57 4.25
CA ILE A 29 13.41 7.67 5.07
C ILE A 29 12.36 7.13 6.04
N SER A 30 11.46 6.27 5.54
CA SER A 30 10.36 5.72 6.31
C SER A 30 10.08 4.29 5.85
N VAL A 31 9.87 3.39 6.79
CA VAL A 31 9.49 2.00 6.51
C VAL A 31 8.24 1.67 7.28
N GLU A 32 7.13 1.51 6.56
CA GLU A 32 5.84 1.13 7.11
C GLU A 32 5.41 -0.20 6.52
N LEU A 33 4.36 -0.80 7.09
CA LEU A 33 3.85 -2.07 6.56
C LEU A 33 3.32 -1.88 5.14
N GLY A 34 3.98 -2.53 4.20
CA GLY A 34 3.60 -2.47 2.79
C GLY A 34 4.09 -1.25 2.04
N GLU A 35 4.71 -0.28 2.72
CA GLU A 35 5.05 1.01 2.12
C GLU A 35 6.42 1.49 2.62
N ILE A 36 7.30 1.87 1.68
CA ILE A 36 8.65 2.33 2.01
C ILE A 36 8.92 3.62 1.25
N GLU A 37 9.51 4.60 1.93
CA GLU A 37 9.98 5.83 1.29
C GLU A 37 11.50 5.88 1.39
N ILE A 38 12.16 6.13 0.25
CA ILE A 38 13.62 6.23 0.16
C ILE A 38 14.01 7.58 -0.41
N GLN A 39 15.24 8.03 -0.11
CA GLN A 39 15.76 9.31 -0.59
C GLN A 39 16.01 9.31 -2.09
N GLU A 40 16.36 8.18 -2.65
CA GLU A 40 16.65 8.03 -4.07
C GLU A 40 15.38 8.23 -4.91
N GLU A 41 15.51 8.94 -6.02
CA GLU A 41 14.37 9.19 -6.91
C GLU A 41 14.16 8.06 -7.91
N CYS A 42 15.19 7.25 -8.15
CA CYS A 42 15.15 6.18 -9.14
C CYS A 42 16.03 5.02 -8.69
N ILE A 43 15.51 3.80 -8.83
CA ILE A 43 16.23 2.58 -8.46
C ILE A 43 16.30 1.60 -9.62
N ASP A 44 16.16 2.06 -10.85
CA ASP A 44 16.11 1.19 -12.04
C ASP A 44 17.28 0.21 -12.10
N THR A 45 18.48 0.65 -11.72
CA THR A 45 19.66 -0.19 -11.72
C THR A 45 19.69 -1.17 -10.57
N LEU A 46 19.03 -0.87 -9.46
CA LEU A 46 19.01 -1.69 -8.25
C LEU A 46 17.70 -2.46 -8.06
N LYS A 47 16.70 -2.19 -8.90
CA LYS A 47 15.39 -2.79 -8.76
C LYS A 47 15.45 -4.32 -8.82
N ASP A 48 16.16 -4.86 -9.78
CA ASP A 48 16.30 -6.31 -9.94
C ASP A 48 16.99 -6.93 -8.72
N GLU A 49 18.03 -6.29 -8.21
CA GLU A 49 18.72 -6.77 -7.01
C GLU A 49 17.80 -6.74 -5.80
N LEU A 50 17.00 -5.69 -5.67
CA LEU A 50 16.05 -5.56 -4.58
C LEU A 50 15.00 -6.67 -4.64
N ILE A 51 14.46 -6.96 -5.84
CA ILE A 51 13.49 -8.04 -6.03
C ILE A 51 14.10 -9.37 -5.63
N GLN A 52 15.36 -9.64 -6.03
CA GLN A 52 16.04 -10.88 -5.67
C GLN A 52 16.29 -11.00 -4.17
N LYS A 53 16.56 -9.89 -3.49
CA LYS A 53 16.75 -9.89 -2.04
C LYS A 53 15.47 -10.09 -1.27
N LEU A 54 14.36 -9.57 -1.79
CA LEU A 54 13.05 -9.70 -1.14
C LEU A 54 12.42 -11.08 -1.36
N TYR A 55 12.74 -11.73 -2.46
CA TYR A 55 12.14 -13.02 -2.82
C TYR A 55 12.32 -14.10 -1.74
N PRO A 56 13.53 -14.32 -1.18
CA PRO A 56 13.70 -15.33 -0.13
C PRO A 56 12.92 -15.01 1.15
N LEU A 57 12.54 -13.76 1.35
CA LEU A 57 11.77 -13.33 2.52
C LEU A 57 10.27 -13.49 2.33
N GLY A 58 9.85 -13.95 1.15
CA GLY A 58 8.44 -14.06 0.82
C GLY A 58 7.80 -12.72 0.47
N LEU A 59 8.60 -11.70 0.22
CA LEU A 59 8.12 -10.35 -0.11
C LEU A 59 8.23 -10.10 -1.60
N GLU A 60 7.33 -9.26 -2.12
CA GLU A 60 7.30 -8.95 -3.53
C GLU A 60 7.08 -7.45 -3.75
N LEU A 61 7.93 -6.85 -4.56
CA LEU A 61 7.80 -5.45 -4.94
C LEU A 61 6.70 -5.34 -6.00
N ILE A 62 5.69 -4.49 -5.77
CA ILE A 62 4.63 -4.28 -6.75
C ILE A 62 5.03 -3.21 -7.75
N ASP A 63 4.48 -3.31 -8.96
CA ASP A 63 4.82 -2.37 -10.04
C ASP A 63 4.14 -1.00 -9.83
N ASP A 64 4.52 -0.03 -10.65
CA ASP A 64 4.01 1.33 -10.55
C ASP A 64 2.50 1.41 -10.78
N LYS A 65 1.96 0.58 -11.67
CA LYS A 65 0.53 0.51 -11.94
C LYS A 65 -0.26 0.12 -10.70
N GLN A 66 0.21 -0.95 -10.03
CA GLN A 66 -0.45 -1.44 -8.82
C GLN A 66 -0.30 -0.43 -7.68
N SER A 67 0.85 0.24 -7.59
CA SER A 67 1.06 1.30 -6.60
C SER A 67 0.08 2.45 -6.77
N ILE A 68 -0.15 2.87 -8.01
CA ILE A 68 -1.11 3.94 -8.32
C ILE A 68 -2.52 3.53 -7.93
N ILE A 69 -2.91 2.27 -8.21
CA ILE A 69 -4.23 1.76 -7.83
C ILE A 69 -4.41 1.80 -6.32
N ILE A 70 -3.42 1.34 -5.56
CA ILE A 70 -3.47 1.35 -4.10
C ILE A 70 -3.62 2.78 -3.56
N ASP A 71 -2.85 3.73 -4.09
CA ASP A 71 -2.95 5.13 -3.67
C ASP A 71 -4.33 5.71 -3.97
N LYS A 72 -4.93 5.37 -5.11
CA LYS A 72 -6.26 5.82 -5.46
C LYS A 72 -7.32 5.25 -4.51
N ILE A 73 -7.19 3.97 -4.13
CA ILE A 73 -8.10 3.36 -3.15
C ILE A 73 -8.04 4.14 -1.83
N LYS A 74 -6.84 4.40 -1.34
CA LYS A 74 -6.66 5.15 -0.09
C LYS A 74 -7.26 6.55 -0.17
N THR A 75 -7.00 7.25 -1.28
CA THR A 75 -7.53 8.60 -1.48
C THR A 75 -9.05 8.61 -1.48
N LEU A 76 -9.68 7.67 -2.17
CA LEU A 76 -11.13 7.58 -2.21
C LEU A 76 -11.72 7.31 -0.82
N ILE A 77 -11.08 6.45 -0.04
CA ILE A 77 -11.54 6.12 1.31
C ILE A 77 -11.41 7.35 2.21
N VAL A 78 -10.27 8.02 2.19
CA VAL A 78 -10.03 9.21 3.01
C VAL A 78 -11.01 10.33 2.62
N ASP A 79 -11.19 10.58 1.34
CA ASP A 79 -12.14 11.59 0.87
C ASP A 79 -13.57 11.26 1.30
N SER A 80 -13.96 10.00 1.21
CA SER A 80 -15.28 9.55 1.61
C SER A 80 -15.55 9.80 3.09
N VAL A 81 -14.51 9.62 3.93
CA VAL A 81 -14.65 9.82 5.38
C VAL A 81 -14.61 11.30 5.76
N HIS A 82 -13.71 12.07 5.13
CA HIS A 82 -13.46 13.46 5.56
C HIS A 82 -14.32 14.50 4.87
N HIS A 83 -14.82 14.22 3.67
CA HIS A 83 -15.58 15.20 2.88
C HIS A 83 -17.07 14.90 2.76
N SER A 84 -17.51 13.72 3.18
CA SER A 84 -18.91 13.34 3.11
C SER A 84 -19.54 13.44 4.49
N GLU A 85 -20.51 14.33 4.64
CA GLU A 85 -21.30 14.44 5.86
C GLU A 85 -22.44 13.41 5.88
N GLU A 86 -22.79 12.89 4.71
CA GLU A 86 -23.84 11.90 4.56
C GLU A 86 -23.23 10.51 4.35
N PRO A 87 -23.90 9.45 4.82
CA PRO A 87 -23.45 8.10 4.52
C PRO A 87 -23.49 7.84 3.02
N LEU A 88 -22.60 6.98 2.55
CA LEU A 88 -22.55 6.60 1.15
C LEU A 88 -23.91 6.02 0.73
N LYS A 89 -24.45 6.50 -0.39
CA LYS A 89 -25.72 6.01 -0.93
C LYS A 89 -25.58 4.60 -1.51
N THR A 90 -24.38 4.23 -1.89
CA THR A 90 -24.06 2.91 -2.41
C THR A 90 -23.09 2.21 -1.46
N ASN A 91 -22.92 0.91 -1.63
CA ASN A 91 -21.91 0.17 -0.88
C ASN A 91 -20.52 0.69 -1.19
N LEU A 92 -19.63 0.62 -0.20
CA LEU A 92 -18.24 1.01 -0.38
C LEU A 92 -17.60 0.26 -1.55
N SER A 93 -17.90 -1.03 -1.70
CA SER A 93 -17.39 -1.84 -2.79
C SER A 93 -17.80 -1.30 -4.16
N ASP A 94 -19.08 -0.97 -4.30
CA ASP A 94 -19.61 -0.41 -5.57
C ASP A 94 -19.00 0.96 -5.86
N TYR A 95 -18.86 1.79 -4.83
CA TYR A 95 -18.29 3.12 -4.96
C TYR A 95 -16.86 3.06 -5.48
N ILE A 96 -16.01 2.25 -4.86
CA ILE A 96 -14.60 2.13 -5.24
C ILE A 96 -14.48 1.51 -6.64
N SER A 97 -15.25 0.47 -6.93
CA SER A 97 -15.23 -0.20 -8.22
C SER A 97 -15.63 0.75 -9.35
N ASP A 98 -16.68 1.57 -9.15
CA ASP A 98 -17.12 2.54 -10.13
C ASP A 98 -16.09 3.63 -10.39
N GLN A 99 -15.47 4.14 -9.33
CA GLN A 99 -14.49 5.22 -9.46
C GLN A 99 -13.22 4.78 -10.18
N LEU A 100 -12.78 3.55 -9.95
CA LEU A 100 -11.53 3.05 -10.50
C LEU A 100 -11.71 2.18 -11.75
N HIS A 101 -12.94 1.80 -12.07
CA HIS A 101 -13.27 0.97 -13.23
C HIS A 101 -12.59 -0.40 -13.21
N PHE A 102 -12.42 -0.97 -12.01
CA PHE A 102 -11.88 -2.31 -11.80
C PHE A 102 -12.87 -3.14 -10.99
N ASN A 103 -12.79 -4.47 -11.15
CA ASN A 103 -13.57 -5.39 -10.33
C ASN A 103 -13.16 -5.24 -8.86
N TYR A 104 -14.15 -5.15 -7.96
CA TYR A 104 -13.86 -4.97 -6.55
C TYR A 104 -13.04 -6.12 -5.96
N HIS A 105 -13.31 -7.34 -6.41
CA HIS A 105 -12.56 -8.51 -5.94
C HIS A 105 -11.05 -8.36 -6.20
N TYR A 106 -10.70 -7.86 -7.38
CA TYR A 106 -9.30 -7.58 -7.72
C TYR A 106 -8.72 -6.51 -6.81
N LEU A 107 -9.45 -5.41 -6.62
CA LEU A 107 -9.01 -4.30 -5.79
C LEU A 107 -8.84 -4.72 -4.33
N SER A 108 -9.77 -5.50 -3.83
CA SER A 108 -9.75 -6.00 -2.44
C SER A 108 -8.56 -6.91 -2.21
N ASN A 109 -8.30 -7.84 -3.13
CA ASN A 109 -7.17 -8.76 -3.01
C ASN A 109 -5.85 -8.01 -3.05
N LEU A 110 -5.70 -7.08 -3.99
CA LEU A 110 -4.47 -6.30 -4.11
C LEU A 110 -4.21 -5.48 -2.84
N PHE A 111 -5.23 -4.81 -2.33
CA PHE A 111 -5.11 -4.00 -1.12
C PHE A 111 -4.74 -4.85 0.08
N THR A 112 -5.39 -6.00 0.26
CA THR A 112 -5.13 -6.90 1.38
C THR A 112 -3.70 -7.47 1.32
N GLU A 113 -3.22 -7.82 0.13
CA GLU A 113 -1.86 -8.35 -0.03
C GLU A 113 -0.80 -7.30 0.33
N VAL A 114 -1.06 -6.03 0.05
CA VAL A 114 -0.10 -4.95 0.32
C VAL A 114 -0.18 -4.46 1.75
N HIS A 115 -1.39 -4.23 2.27
CA HIS A 115 -1.57 -3.61 3.57
C HIS A 115 -1.86 -4.57 4.72
N GLY A 116 -2.15 -5.84 4.40
CA GLY A 116 -2.47 -6.83 5.44
C GLY A 116 -3.82 -6.63 6.09
N THR A 117 -4.65 -5.72 5.57
CA THR A 117 -5.99 -5.45 6.08
C THR A 117 -6.95 -5.26 4.90
N THR A 118 -8.23 -5.50 5.13
CA THR A 118 -9.23 -5.33 4.08
C THR A 118 -9.54 -3.86 3.85
N ILE A 119 -10.12 -3.55 2.69
CA ILE A 119 -10.56 -2.19 2.38
C ILE A 119 -11.60 -1.73 3.41
N GLU A 120 -12.52 -2.61 3.80
CA GLU A 120 -13.54 -2.32 4.80
C GLU A 120 -12.93 -1.95 6.16
N HIS A 121 -11.94 -2.70 6.60
CA HIS A 121 -11.27 -2.43 7.87
C HIS A 121 -10.50 -1.10 7.81
N TYR A 122 -9.88 -0.81 6.70
CA TYR A 122 -9.19 0.47 6.51
C TYR A 122 -10.20 1.64 6.58
N PHE A 123 -11.36 1.47 5.94
CA PHE A 123 -12.42 2.47 5.96
C PHE A 123 -12.92 2.73 7.39
N ILE A 124 -13.15 1.66 8.15
CA ILE A 124 -13.58 1.76 9.54
C ILE A 124 -12.53 2.46 10.39
N ALA A 125 -11.25 2.13 10.20
CA ALA A 125 -10.16 2.76 10.93
C ALA A 125 -10.09 4.26 10.67
N GLN A 126 -10.30 4.69 9.44
CA GLN A 126 -10.31 6.11 9.09
C GLN A 126 -11.48 6.84 9.75
N LYS A 127 -12.63 6.20 9.83
CA LYS A 127 -13.79 6.77 10.54
C LYS A 127 -13.50 6.97 12.02
N ILE A 128 -12.86 6.01 12.65
CA ILE A 128 -12.49 6.09 14.07
C ILE A 128 -11.52 7.25 14.30
N GLU A 129 -10.52 7.40 13.44
CA GLU A 129 -9.56 8.51 13.54
C GLU A 129 -10.23 9.87 13.41
N ARG A 130 -11.24 9.98 12.54
CA ARG A 130 -11.96 11.23 12.34
C ARG A 130 -12.73 11.65 13.59
N VAL A 131 -13.25 10.69 14.35
CA VAL A 131 -14.08 10.97 15.53
C VAL A 131 -13.23 11.42 16.73
N LYS A 132 -11.96 11.08 16.73
CA LYS A 132 -11.05 11.56 17.75
C LYS A 132 -10.78 13.04 17.53
#